data_40498a5b39aac9c3d27b8996fc5c19a6
#
_entry.id   40498a5b39aac9c3d27b8996fc5c19a6
#
_cell.length_a   1.000
_cell.length_b   1.000
_cell.length_c   1.000
_cell.angle_alpha   90.00
_cell.angle_beta   90.00
_cell.angle_gamma   90.00
#
_symmetry.space_group_name_H-M   'P 1'
#
loop_
_entity.id
_entity.type
_entity.pdbx_description
1 polymer ?
#
loop_
_entity_poly.entity_id
_entity_poly.type
_entity_poly.pdbx_seq_one_letter_code
_entity_poly.pdbx_strand_id
1 'polypeptide(L)'
;MQWFNVVLQGVLIGGLYAMFAAGLSLIFGVMRLVNIAHGDLIVLAAYISLIVTQAMGVDPLTSLLLVVPVMALIGYALQRGLLNRTLGEDLLPPLLVTFGLSIIIQNGLLELFTADSRRLQAGTIEILTLQVTQSVWVGALPLIQFGVAVAAVAGLQALFYKTALGRAFRATSDDQSVAQLMGLDTRHVFAMAMALSLAIVAIAGVFLAIRTNFDPAIGPARLIFGFEAVIIGGLGSMWGTLAGGIILGISQAIGAQIDPGWQLLAGHIVFLAILAVRPQGLFPKVSG
;
A
#
# COMPACT_ATOMS: atom_id res chain seq x y z
N MET A 1 -10.09 -25.79 15.65
CA MET A 1 -9.85 -25.74 14.19
C MET A 1 -10.41 -24.46 13.57
N GLN A 2 -11.64 -24.04 13.87
CA GLN A 2 -12.26 -22.82 13.30
C GLN A 2 -11.41 -21.56 13.53
N TRP A 3 -11.01 -21.28 14.76
CA TRP A 3 -10.17 -20.11 15.10
C TRP A 3 -8.82 -20.08 14.40
N PHE A 4 -8.22 -21.26 14.16
CA PHE A 4 -6.98 -21.34 13.40
C PHE A 4 -7.17 -20.87 11.94
N ASN A 5 -8.27 -21.31 11.31
CA ASN A 5 -8.62 -20.83 9.95
C ASN A 5 -8.87 -19.33 9.92
N VAL A 6 -9.55 -18.77 10.95
CA VAL A 6 -9.80 -17.33 11.06
C VAL A 6 -8.49 -16.55 11.14
N VAL A 7 -7.58 -16.97 12.01
CA VAL A 7 -6.26 -16.33 12.14
C VAL A 7 -5.46 -16.44 10.83
N LEU A 8 -5.45 -17.63 10.22
CA LEU A 8 -4.75 -17.83 8.93
C LEU A 8 -5.29 -16.92 7.83
N GLN A 9 -6.61 -16.83 7.69
CA GLN A 9 -7.24 -15.91 6.73
C GLN A 9 -6.92 -14.44 7.07
N GLY A 10 -6.91 -14.08 8.36
CA GLY A 10 -6.48 -12.77 8.82
C GLY A 10 -5.04 -12.42 8.42
N VAL A 11 -4.10 -13.35 8.58
CA VAL A 11 -2.70 -13.19 8.12
C VAL A 11 -2.64 -12.93 6.62
N LEU A 12 -3.39 -13.71 5.83
CA LEU A 12 -3.39 -13.60 4.37
C LEU A 12 -4.02 -12.27 3.89
N ILE A 13 -5.08 -11.81 4.55
CA ILE A 13 -5.67 -10.48 4.30
C ILE A 13 -4.68 -9.38 4.70
N GLY A 14 -3.98 -9.57 5.81
CA GLY A 14 -2.96 -8.67 6.30
C GLY A 14 -1.85 -8.39 5.28
N GLY A 15 -1.55 -9.35 4.40
CA GLY A 15 -0.63 -9.13 3.28
C GLY A 15 -1.09 -8.02 2.32
N LEU A 16 -2.40 -7.92 2.02
CA LEU A 16 -2.93 -6.83 1.20
C LEU A 16 -2.79 -5.47 1.90
N TYR A 17 -3.14 -5.41 3.18
CA TYR A 17 -2.98 -4.19 3.98
C TYR A 17 -1.52 -3.77 4.10
N ALA A 18 -0.61 -4.74 4.23
CA ALA A 18 0.82 -4.48 4.22
C ALA A 18 1.30 -3.89 2.88
N MET A 19 0.75 -4.31 1.74
CA MET A 19 1.07 -3.71 0.43
C MET A 19 0.52 -2.27 0.31
N PHE A 20 -0.70 -1.99 0.79
CA PHE A 20 -1.22 -0.61 0.85
C PHE A 20 -0.30 0.27 1.70
N ALA A 21 0.15 -0.27 2.81
CA ALA A 21 0.97 0.41 3.80
C ALA A 21 2.44 0.58 3.36
N ALA A 22 3.01 -0.37 2.60
CA ALA A 22 4.43 -0.36 2.24
C ALA A 22 4.83 0.87 1.41
N GLY A 23 3.95 1.29 0.47
CA GLY A 23 4.14 2.53 -0.28
C GLY A 23 4.12 3.78 0.60
N LEU A 24 3.17 3.86 1.56
CA LEU A 24 3.09 4.95 2.53
C LEU A 24 4.30 4.98 3.46
N SER A 25 4.72 3.83 3.97
CA SER A 25 5.88 3.69 4.84
C SER A 25 7.16 4.16 4.16
N LEU A 26 7.30 3.85 2.85
CA LEU A 26 8.44 4.31 2.04
C LEU A 26 8.44 5.83 1.90
N ILE A 27 7.32 6.43 1.49
CA ILE A 27 7.20 7.88 1.30
C ILE A 27 7.48 8.60 2.62
N PHE A 28 6.83 8.18 3.70
CA PHE A 28 7.02 8.79 5.00
C PHE A 28 8.46 8.61 5.50
N GLY A 29 9.05 7.43 5.32
CA GLY A 29 10.41 7.13 5.74
C GLY A 29 11.50 7.93 5.02
N VAL A 30 11.23 8.45 3.81
CA VAL A 30 12.19 9.22 3.00
C VAL A 30 11.91 10.72 3.04
N MET A 31 10.63 11.13 2.95
CA MET A 31 10.24 12.53 2.77
C MET A 31 9.46 13.12 3.95
N ARG A 32 9.07 12.29 4.93
CA ARG A 32 8.12 12.64 6.02
C ARG A 32 6.81 13.22 5.49
N LEU A 33 6.42 12.83 4.28
CA LEU A 33 5.22 13.31 3.60
C LEU A 33 4.07 12.31 3.81
N VAL A 34 2.90 12.84 4.15
CA VAL A 34 1.65 12.09 4.17
C VAL A 34 0.91 12.37 2.85
N ASN A 35 0.71 11.34 2.04
CA ASN A 35 0.01 11.45 0.77
C ASN A 35 -1.45 11.01 0.94
N ILE A 36 -2.40 11.95 0.99
CA ILE A 36 -3.83 11.65 1.13
C ILE A 36 -4.38 10.95 -0.12
N ALA A 37 -3.85 11.25 -1.31
CA ALA A 37 -4.27 10.60 -2.55
C ALA A 37 -3.80 9.13 -2.68
N HIS A 38 -3.05 8.60 -1.70
CA HIS A 38 -2.45 7.26 -1.82
C HIS A 38 -3.49 6.15 -2.04
N GLY A 39 -4.63 6.23 -1.36
CA GLY A 39 -5.74 5.29 -1.55
C GLY A 39 -6.34 5.36 -2.95
N ASP A 40 -6.50 6.57 -3.48
CA ASP A 40 -7.04 6.79 -4.84
C ASP A 40 -6.03 6.37 -5.91
N LEU A 41 -4.73 6.46 -5.63
CA LEU A 41 -3.68 5.92 -6.50
C LEU A 41 -3.69 4.37 -6.53
N ILE A 42 -4.10 3.70 -5.44
CA ILE A 42 -4.36 2.25 -5.46
C ILE A 42 -5.52 1.93 -6.39
N VAL A 43 -6.60 2.72 -6.30
CA VAL A 43 -7.78 2.57 -7.16
C VAL A 43 -7.44 2.90 -8.62
N LEU A 44 -6.67 3.95 -8.88
CA LEU A 44 -6.17 4.28 -10.21
C LEU A 44 -5.40 3.12 -10.85
N ALA A 45 -4.52 2.45 -10.08
CA ALA A 45 -3.81 1.27 -10.54
C ALA A 45 -4.75 0.11 -10.88
N ALA A 46 -5.83 -0.09 -10.10
CA ALA A 46 -6.88 -1.07 -10.40
C ALA A 46 -7.59 -0.76 -11.74
N TYR A 47 -7.93 0.52 -11.99
CA TYR A 47 -8.54 0.94 -13.25
C TYR A 47 -7.58 0.85 -14.44
N ILE A 48 -6.30 1.18 -14.28
CA ILE A 48 -5.29 0.96 -15.34
C ILE A 48 -5.19 -0.53 -15.67
N SER A 49 -5.18 -1.41 -14.65
CA SER A 49 -5.22 -2.86 -14.87
C SER A 49 -6.49 -3.30 -15.60
N LEU A 50 -7.64 -2.74 -15.27
CA LEU A 50 -8.91 -3.01 -15.96
C LEU A 50 -8.82 -2.63 -17.45
N ILE A 51 -8.28 -1.45 -17.77
CA ILE A 51 -8.08 -1.01 -19.16
C ILE A 51 -7.14 -1.97 -19.90
N VAL A 52 -6.00 -2.31 -19.31
CA VAL A 52 -5.00 -3.19 -19.92
C VAL A 52 -5.58 -4.59 -20.17
N THR A 53 -6.28 -5.16 -19.20
CA THR A 53 -6.89 -6.48 -19.34
C THR A 53 -7.97 -6.51 -20.42
N GLN A 54 -8.82 -5.48 -20.50
CA GLN A 54 -9.87 -5.38 -21.52
C GLN A 54 -9.32 -5.09 -22.91
N ALA A 55 -8.33 -4.21 -23.03
CA ALA A 55 -7.77 -3.82 -24.33
C ALA A 55 -6.88 -4.89 -24.95
N MET A 56 -6.12 -5.62 -24.13
CA MET A 56 -5.14 -6.61 -24.60
C MET A 56 -5.61 -8.06 -24.44
N GLY A 57 -6.73 -8.31 -23.76
CA GLY A 57 -7.23 -9.67 -23.50
C GLY A 57 -6.31 -10.50 -22.60
N VAL A 58 -5.46 -9.83 -21.79
CA VAL A 58 -4.50 -10.50 -20.90
C VAL A 58 -5.07 -10.71 -19.50
N ASP A 59 -4.51 -11.68 -18.78
CA ASP A 59 -4.84 -11.93 -17.39
C ASP A 59 -4.43 -10.74 -16.48
N PRO A 60 -5.20 -10.43 -15.43
CA PRO A 60 -4.88 -9.32 -14.51
C PRO A 60 -3.48 -9.38 -13.90
N LEU A 61 -2.96 -10.56 -13.57
CA LEU A 61 -1.60 -10.69 -13.05
C LEU A 61 -0.55 -10.35 -14.13
N THR A 62 -0.81 -10.68 -15.39
CA THR A 62 0.05 -10.31 -16.52
C THR A 62 0.03 -8.80 -16.76
N SER A 63 -1.09 -8.12 -16.50
CA SER A 63 -1.20 -6.66 -16.63
C SER A 63 -0.19 -5.92 -15.75
N LEU A 64 0.31 -6.53 -14.67
CA LEU A 64 1.35 -5.95 -13.80
C LEU A 64 2.60 -5.52 -14.58
N LEU A 65 2.95 -6.19 -15.67
CA LEU A 65 4.10 -5.84 -16.51
C LEU A 65 3.98 -4.42 -17.11
N LEU A 66 2.75 -3.94 -17.32
CA LEU A 66 2.48 -2.58 -17.80
C LEU A 66 2.06 -1.63 -16.67
N VAL A 67 1.21 -2.10 -15.75
CA VAL A 67 0.67 -1.25 -14.68
C VAL A 67 1.78 -0.76 -13.75
N VAL A 68 2.74 -1.62 -13.39
CA VAL A 68 3.85 -1.26 -12.50
C VAL A 68 4.72 -0.14 -13.08
N PRO A 69 5.27 -0.23 -14.31
CA PRO A 69 6.08 0.85 -14.86
C PRO A 69 5.26 2.13 -15.13
N VAL A 70 4.01 2.02 -15.55
CA VAL A 70 3.14 3.19 -15.74
C VAL A 70 2.91 3.92 -14.43
N MET A 71 2.56 3.21 -13.36
CA MET A 71 2.36 3.81 -12.04
C MET A 71 3.66 4.37 -11.45
N ALA A 72 4.81 3.71 -11.68
CA ALA A 72 6.12 4.24 -11.29
C ALA A 72 6.42 5.57 -12.01
N LEU A 73 6.12 5.66 -13.31
CA LEU A 73 6.28 6.88 -14.08
C LEU A 73 5.35 7.99 -13.60
N ILE A 74 4.08 7.67 -13.33
CA ILE A 74 3.12 8.59 -12.72
C ILE A 74 3.67 9.11 -11.38
N GLY A 75 4.17 8.24 -10.52
CA GLY A 75 4.76 8.61 -9.23
C GLY A 75 5.93 9.55 -9.37
N TYR A 76 6.86 9.24 -10.27
CA TYR A 76 8.00 10.11 -10.57
C TYR A 76 7.54 11.49 -11.06
N ALA A 77 6.61 11.52 -12.01
CA ALA A 77 6.08 12.75 -12.59
C ALA A 77 5.32 13.61 -11.56
N LEU A 78 4.45 12.99 -10.73
CA LEU A 78 3.73 13.67 -9.66
C LEU A 78 4.69 14.30 -8.64
N GLN A 79 5.70 13.57 -8.22
CA GLN A 79 6.67 14.09 -7.27
C GLN A 79 7.49 15.22 -7.88
N ARG A 80 8.05 15.00 -9.07
CA ARG A 80 8.93 15.97 -9.74
C ARG A 80 8.21 17.24 -10.16
N GLY A 81 7.00 17.09 -10.72
CA GLY A 81 6.22 18.18 -11.29
C GLY A 81 5.40 18.96 -10.27
N LEU A 82 4.86 18.26 -9.25
CA LEU A 82 3.88 18.84 -8.35
C LEU A 82 4.40 18.89 -6.90
N LEU A 83 4.68 17.74 -6.27
CA LEU A 83 4.93 17.67 -4.84
C LEU A 83 6.27 18.28 -4.41
N ASN A 84 7.31 18.21 -5.25
CA ASN A 84 8.59 18.86 -4.93
C ASN A 84 8.51 20.39 -4.77
N ARG A 85 7.42 21.01 -5.25
CA ARG A 85 7.18 22.46 -5.09
C ARG A 85 6.50 22.81 -3.77
N THR A 86 5.95 21.81 -3.09
CA THR A 86 5.20 21.96 -1.84
C THR A 86 5.96 21.45 -0.62
N LEU A 87 7.08 20.76 -0.84
CA LEU A 87 7.93 20.27 0.24
C LEU A 87 8.70 21.44 0.88
N GLY A 88 8.61 21.56 2.20
CA GLY A 88 9.25 22.59 3.02
C GLY A 88 9.16 22.21 4.49
N GLU A 89 9.33 23.18 5.38
CA GLU A 89 9.20 22.99 6.82
C GLU A 89 7.74 22.78 7.26
N ASP A 90 6.78 23.33 6.48
CA ASP A 90 5.36 23.20 6.74
C ASP A 90 4.79 21.95 6.06
N LEU A 91 4.03 21.17 6.81
CA LEU A 91 3.36 19.94 6.34
C LEU A 91 2.02 20.22 5.64
N LEU A 92 1.43 21.41 5.80
CA LEU A 92 0.11 21.71 5.25
C LEU A 92 0.07 21.78 3.71
N PRO A 93 1.03 22.44 3.01
CA PRO A 93 0.98 22.55 1.56
C PRO A 93 0.95 21.18 0.84
N PRO A 94 1.81 20.19 1.18
CA PRO A 94 1.72 18.87 0.57
C PRO A 94 0.41 18.15 0.88
N LEU A 95 -0.14 18.28 2.10
CA LEU A 95 -1.43 17.69 2.46
C LEU A 95 -2.58 18.25 1.60
N LEU A 96 -2.65 19.58 1.43
CA LEU A 96 -3.68 20.22 0.62
C LEU A 96 -3.58 19.80 -0.86
N VAL A 97 -2.36 19.72 -1.40
CA VAL A 97 -2.14 19.32 -2.78
C VAL A 97 -2.52 17.86 -2.99
N THR A 98 -2.15 16.96 -2.07
CA THR A 98 -2.52 15.54 -2.19
C THR A 98 -4.02 15.33 -1.95
N PHE A 99 -4.68 16.13 -1.11
CA PHE A 99 -6.14 16.14 -0.99
C PHE A 99 -6.82 16.58 -2.28
N GLY A 100 -6.35 17.68 -2.91
CA GLY A 100 -6.86 18.11 -4.22
C GLY A 100 -6.64 17.06 -5.31
N LEU A 101 -5.48 16.36 -5.29
CA LEU A 101 -5.18 15.25 -6.19
C LEU A 101 -6.15 14.08 -5.99
N SER A 102 -6.47 13.74 -4.74
CA SER A 102 -7.47 12.72 -4.39
C SER A 102 -8.81 13.03 -5.07
N ILE A 103 -9.31 14.26 -4.92
CA ILE A 103 -10.57 14.70 -5.52
C ILE A 103 -10.50 14.61 -7.06
N ILE A 104 -9.40 15.02 -7.68
CA ILE A 104 -9.21 14.97 -9.12
C ILE A 104 -9.24 13.52 -9.61
N ILE A 105 -8.53 12.60 -8.93
CA ILE A 105 -8.50 11.18 -9.32
C ILE A 105 -9.91 10.57 -9.19
N GLN A 106 -10.60 10.76 -8.06
CA GLN A 106 -11.93 10.21 -7.84
C GLN A 106 -12.93 10.70 -8.89
N ASN A 107 -13.03 12.02 -9.09
CA ASN A 107 -13.96 12.58 -10.06
C ASN A 107 -13.57 12.24 -11.51
N GLY A 108 -12.28 12.20 -11.84
CA GLY A 108 -11.80 11.76 -13.14
C GLY A 108 -12.16 10.30 -13.43
N LEU A 109 -11.98 9.41 -12.45
CA LEU A 109 -12.39 8.00 -12.58
C LEU A 109 -13.91 7.85 -12.65
N LEU A 110 -14.67 8.65 -11.88
CA LEU A 110 -16.12 8.64 -11.88
C LEU A 110 -16.68 9.07 -13.24
N GLU A 111 -16.11 10.10 -13.85
CA GLU A 111 -16.50 10.58 -15.18
C GLU A 111 -16.20 9.56 -16.28
N LEU A 112 -15.03 8.88 -16.20
CA LEU A 112 -14.61 7.94 -17.22
C LEU A 112 -15.26 6.54 -17.10
N PHE A 113 -15.57 6.10 -15.88
CA PHE A 113 -15.95 4.71 -15.61
C PHE A 113 -17.29 4.55 -14.90
N THR A 114 -18.00 5.65 -14.61
CA THR A 114 -19.23 5.67 -13.81
C THR A 114 -19.02 5.22 -12.35
N ALA A 115 -20.08 5.25 -11.54
CA ALA A 115 -20.03 4.79 -10.13
C ALA A 115 -20.19 3.26 -9.99
N ASP A 116 -20.21 2.53 -11.12
CA ASP A 116 -20.44 1.08 -11.10
C ASP A 116 -19.29 0.35 -10.43
N SER A 117 -19.65 -0.57 -9.55
CA SER A 117 -18.70 -1.46 -8.91
C SER A 117 -18.16 -2.47 -9.92
N ARG A 118 -16.83 -2.61 -9.98
CA ARG A 118 -16.12 -3.47 -10.92
C ARG A 118 -15.26 -4.48 -10.19
N ARG A 119 -14.92 -5.57 -10.86
CA ARG A 119 -13.99 -6.59 -10.36
C ARG A 119 -13.24 -7.21 -11.54
N LEU A 120 -11.97 -7.53 -11.34
CA LEU A 120 -11.17 -8.31 -12.29
C LEU A 120 -11.27 -9.81 -11.97
N GLN A 121 -11.31 -10.63 -12.99
CA GLN A 121 -11.31 -12.08 -12.85
C GLN A 121 -9.95 -12.64 -13.28
N ALA A 122 -9.26 -13.30 -12.35
CA ALA A 122 -7.97 -13.95 -12.61
C ALA A 122 -8.12 -15.46 -12.95
N GLY A 123 -9.30 -15.87 -13.39
CA GLY A 123 -9.57 -17.22 -13.87
C GLY A 123 -9.39 -18.31 -12.82
N THR A 124 -8.69 -19.38 -13.18
CA THR A 124 -8.54 -20.58 -12.33
C THR A 124 -7.82 -20.33 -11.01
N ILE A 125 -6.97 -19.31 -10.92
CA ILE A 125 -6.20 -18.99 -9.69
C ILE A 125 -7.11 -18.56 -8.54
N GLU A 126 -8.26 -17.96 -8.83
CA GLU A 126 -9.22 -17.53 -7.79
C GLU A 126 -9.92 -18.71 -7.10
N ILE A 127 -10.17 -19.78 -7.86
CA ILE A 127 -10.90 -20.96 -7.37
C ILE A 127 -9.98 -22.07 -6.88
N LEU A 128 -8.68 -22.01 -7.23
CA LEU A 128 -7.70 -22.97 -6.74
C LEU A 128 -7.56 -22.86 -5.23
N THR A 129 -7.79 -24.00 -4.55
CA THR A 129 -7.57 -24.14 -3.12
C THR A 129 -6.53 -25.21 -2.84
N LEU A 130 -5.63 -24.92 -1.91
CA LEU A 130 -4.63 -25.87 -1.43
C LEU A 130 -5.10 -26.44 -0.10
N GLN A 131 -5.17 -27.74 0.00
CA GLN A 131 -5.46 -28.43 1.23
C GLN A 131 -4.18 -28.54 2.06
N VAL A 132 -4.09 -27.76 3.15
CA VAL A 132 -2.93 -27.77 4.06
C VAL A 132 -3.05 -28.93 5.06
N THR A 133 -4.27 -29.18 5.55
CA THR A 133 -4.62 -30.33 6.39
C THR A 133 -6.04 -30.77 6.06
N GLN A 134 -6.49 -31.93 6.60
CA GLN A 134 -7.85 -32.44 6.34
C GLN A 134 -8.97 -31.43 6.62
N SER A 135 -8.73 -30.43 7.46
CA SER A 135 -9.72 -29.42 7.90
C SER A 135 -9.35 -27.97 7.53
N VAL A 136 -8.20 -27.73 6.88
CA VAL A 136 -7.70 -26.39 6.55
C VAL A 136 -7.49 -26.28 5.07
N TRP A 137 -8.29 -25.40 4.43
CA TRP A 137 -8.20 -25.07 3.02
C TRP A 137 -7.75 -23.61 2.86
N VAL A 138 -6.78 -23.37 1.98
CA VAL A 138 -6.24 -22.03 1.72
C VAL A 138 -6.35 -21.76 0.23
N GLY A 139 -6.92 -20.61 -0.15
CA GLY A 139 -6.97 -20.17 -1.53
C GLY A 139 -5.57 -19.87 -2.07
N ALA A 140 -5.31 -20.27 -3.31
CA ALA A 140 -4.02 -19.99 -3.97
C ALA A 140 -3.78 -18.48 -4.13
N LEU A 141 -4.80 -17.71 -4.52
CA LEU A 141 -4.70 -16.25 -4.69
C LEU A 141 -4.30 -15.51 -3.40
N PRO A 142 -4.92 -15.76 -2.22
CA PRO A 142 -4.45 -15.16 -0.96
C PRO A 142 -3.02 -15.52 -0.59
N LEU A 143 -2.57 -16.74 -0.88
CA LEU A 143 -1.18 -17.16 -0.63
C LEU A 143 -0.20 -16.43 -1.55
N ILE A 144 -0.50 -16.33 -2.84
CA ILE A 144 0.32 -15.60 -3.81
C ILE A 144 0.40 -14.13 -3.39
N GLN A 145 -0.74 -13.51 -3.05
CA GLN A 145 -0.83 -12.14 -2.57
C GLN A 145 0.06 -11.91 -1.34
N PHE A 146 -0.02 -12.79 -0.35
CA PHE A 146 0.81 -12.70 0.86
C PHE A 146 2.30 -12.88 0.54
N GLY A 147 2.64 -13.85 -0.31
CA GLY A 147 4.00 -14.07 -0.79
C GLY A 147 4.57 -12.85 -1.51
N VAL A 148 3.77 -12.21 -2.37
CA VAL A 148 4.15 -10.96 -3.06
C VAL A 148 4.31 -9.80 -2.08
N ALA A 149 3.46 -9.69 -1.04
CA ALA A 149 3.61 -8.68 0.00
C ALA A 149 4.93 -8.84 0.77
N VAL A 150 5.26 -10.07 1.17
CA VAL A 150 6.53 -10.38 1.83
C VAL A 150 7.71 -10.08 0.91
N ALA A 151 7.63 -10.48 -0.36
CA ALA A 151 8.67 -10.22 -1.35
C ALA A 151 8.86 -8.71 -1.60
N ALA A 152 7.78 -7.93 -1.68
CA ALA A 152 7.82 -6.48 -1.83
C ALA A 152 8.50 -5.81 -0.63
N VAL A 153 8.11 -6.17 0.60
CA VAL A 153 8.72 -5.65 1.83
C VAL A 153 10.20 -6.04 1.93
N ALA A 154 10.54 -7.30 1.66
CA ALA A 154 11.93 -7.78 1.66
C ALA A 154 12.76 -7.09 0.56
N GLY A 155 12.18 -6.89 -0.62
CA GLY A 155 12.80 -6.16 -1.74
C GLY A 155 13.07 -4.70 -1.38
N LEU A 156 12.10 -4.00 -0.78
CA LEU A 156 12.29 -2.64 -0.26
C LEU A 156 13.39 -2.59 0.80
N GLN A 157 13.36 -3.50 1.75
CA GLN A 157 14.39 -3.60 2.80
C GLN A 157 15.78 -3.80 2.20
N ALA A 158 15.91 -4.73 1.24
CA ALA A 158 17.16 -4.97 0.53
C ALA A 158 17.61 -3.73 -0.27
N LEU A 159 16.70 -3.06 -0.96
CA LEU A 159 16.97 -1.83 -1.68
C LEU A 159 17.49 -0.74 -0.73
N PHE A 160 16.83 -0.52 0.39
CA PHE A 160 17.22 0.49 1.38
C PHE A 160 18.62 0.27 1.95
N TYR A 161 18.99 -0.97 2.24
CA TYR A 161 20.24 -1.26 2.95
C TYR A 161 21.40 -1.69 2.03
N LYS A 162 21.11 -2.23 0.84
CA LYS A 162 22.16 -2.83 -0.02
C LYS A 162 22.48 -2.02 -1.28
N THR A 163 21.66 -1.00 -1.65
CA THR A 163 21.84 -0.27 -2.91
C THR A 163 22.32 1.18 -2.72
N ALA A 164 22.87 1.77 -3.80
CA ALA A 164 23.25 3.18 -3.83
C ALA A 164 22.04 4.09 -3.67
N LEU A 165 20.88 3.73 -4.27
CA LEU A 165 19.63 4.46 -4.14
C LEU A 165 19.13 4.46 -2.69
N GLY A 166 19.22 3.31 -2.01
CA GLY A 166 18.87 3.22 -0.59
C GLY A 166 19.77 4.06 0.32
N ARG A 167 21.06 4.17 -0.01
CA ARG A 167 21.96 5.09 0.70
C ARG A 167 21.54 6.55 0.50
N ALA A 168 21.18 6.93 -0.74
CA ALA A 168 20.67 8.27 -1.05
C ALA A 168 19.37 8.56 -0.29
N PHE A 169 18.43 7.59 -0.22
CA PHE A 169 17.19 7.73 0.57
C PHE A 169 17.47 8.01 2.04
N ARG A 170 18.37 7.23 2.67
CA ARG A 170 18.71 7.44 4.08
C ARG A 170 19.41 8.77 4.30
N ALA A 171 20.42 9.11 3.51
CA ALA A 171 21.12 10.39 3.64
C ALA A 171 20.17 11.59 3.51
N THR A 172 19.24 11.55 2.55
CA THR A 172 18.25 12.62 2.35
C THR A 172 17.18 12.65 3.47
N SER A 173 16.82 11.48 4.03
CA SER A 173 15.88 11.39 5.14
C SER A 173 16.47 11.89 6.47
N ASP A 174 17.78 11.72 6.68
CA ASP A 174 18.46 12.12 7.89
C ASP A 174 18.68 13.65 7.89
N ASP A 175 19.28 14.22 6.83
CA ASP A 175 19.44 15.65 6.64
C ASP A 175 19.46 16.01 5.15
N GLN A 176 18.40 16.69 4.70
CA GLN A 176 18.26 17.09 3.30
C GLN A 176 19.28 18.13 2.89
N SER A 177 19.66 19.06 3.76
CA SER A 177 20.61 20.13 3.45
C SER A 177 22.04 19.59 3.31
N VAL A 178 22.44 18.73 4.23
CA VAL A 178 23.73 18.03 4.17
C VAL A 178 23.81 17.14 2.94
N ALA A 179 22.74 16.40 2.61
CA ALA A 179 22.68 15.56 1.41
C ALA A 179 22.90 16.40 0.12
N GLN A 180 22.31 17.60 0.03
CA GLN A 180 22.53 18.51 -1.10
C GLN A 180 23.97 19.02 -1.16
N LEU A 181 24.58 19.36 -0.03
CA LEU A 181 26.00 19.76 0.02
C LEU A 181 26.95 18.65 -0.43
N MET A 182 26.54 17.37 -0.24
CA MET A 182 27.27 16.20 -0.73
C MET A 182 26.99 15.87 -2.20
N GLY A 183 26.25 16.74 -2.92
CA GLY A 183 25.97 16.60 -4.36
C GLY A 183 24.76 15.73 -4.71
N LEU A 184 23.91 15.36 -3.77
CA LEU A 184 22.67 14.62 -4.06
C LEU A 184 21.57 15.58 -4.55
N ASP A 185 20.97 15.27 -5.72
CA ASP A 185 19.71 15.91 -6.14
C ASP A 185 18.54 15.32 -5.33
N THR A 186 18.23 15.95 -4.20
CA THR A 186 17.16 15.50 -3.29
C THR A 186 15.79 15.49 -3.98
N ARG A 187 15.55 16.36 -4.96
CA ARG A 187 14.32 16.37 -5.76
C ARG A 187 14.19 15.12 -6.62
N HIS A 188 15.30 14.64 -7.18
CA HIS A 188 15.34 13.37 -7.91
C HIS A 188 15.18 12.18 -6.97
N VAL A 189 15.85 12.21 -5.81
CA VAL A 189 15.73 11.17 -4.77
C VAL A 189 14.28 11.00 -4.32
N PHE A 190 13.57 12.08 -4.04
CA PHE A 190 12.15 12.06 -3.69
C PHE A 190 11.28 11.52 -4.83
N ALA A 191 11.56 11.91 -6.07
CA ALA A 191 10.82 11.40 -7.23
C ALA A 191 11.01 9.90 -7.42
N MET A 192 12.21 9.37 -7.16
CA MET A 192 12.49 7.93 -7.19
C MET A 192 11.78 7.19 -6.04
N ALA A 193 11.70 7.78 -4.84
CA ALA A 193 10.96 7.20 -3.72
C ALA A 193 9.46 7.11 -4.03
N MET A 194 8.87 8.16 -4.62
CA MET A 194 7.47 8.15 -5.04
C MET A 194 7.23 7.15 -6.18
N ALA A 195 8.11 7.07 -7.17
CA ALA A 195 8.04 6.08 -8.24
C ALA A 195 8.02 4.65 -7.70
N LEU A 196 8.92 4.34 -6.78
CA LEU A 196 9.00 3.02 -6.14
C LEU A 196 7.77 2.73 -5.27
N SER A 197 7.27 3.74 -4.55
CA SER A 197 6.02 3.62 -3.79
C SER A 197 4.84 3.29 -4.70
N LEU A 198 4.68 4.02 -5.81
CA LEU A 198 3.58 3.75 -6.74
C LEU A 198 3.77 2.45 -7.54
N ALA A 199 4.99 1.96 -7.71
CA ALA A 199 5.21 0.60 -8.23
C ALA A 199 4.61 -0.47 -7.30
N ILE A 200 4.73 -0.31 -5.97
CA ILE A 200 4.12 -1.22 -5.00
C ILE A 200 2.60 -1.03 -4.95
N VAL A 201 2.14 0.22 -5.00
CA VAL A 201 0.72 0.57 -5.11
C VAL A 201 0.07 -0.08 -6.34
N ALA A 202 0.80 -0.15 -7.46
CA ALA A 202 0.32 -0.85 -8.65
C ALA A 202 0.03 -2.32 -8.38
N ILE A 203 0.95 -3.00 -7.71
CA ILE A 203 0.76 -4.41 -7.33
C ILE A 203 -0.44 -4.54 -6.39
N ALA A 204 -0.52 -3.69 -5.38
CA ALA A 204 -1.61 -3.68 -4.41
C ALA A 204 -2.98 -3.42 -5.07
N GLY A 205 -3.05 -2.49 -6.04
CA GLY A 205 -4.25 -2.16 -6.80
C GLY A 205 -4.76 -3.31 -7.68
N VAL A 206 -3.86 -4.04 -8.34
CA VAL A 206 -4.23 -5.22 -9.13
C VAL A 206 -4.78 -6.33 -8.21
N PHE A 207 -4.14 -6.63 -7.09
CA PHE A 207 -4.66 -7.62 -6.14
C PHE A 207 -5.98 -7.17 -5.50
N LEU A 208 -6.14 -5.86 -5.21
CA LEU A 208 -7.42 -5.30 -4.77
C LEU A 208 -8.51 -5.60 -5.79
N ALA A 209 -8.26 -5.30 -7.07
CA ALA A 209 -9.22 -5.43 -8.16
C ALA A 209 -9.65 -6.89 -8.41
N ILE A 210 -8.75 -7.86 -8.20
CA ILE A 210 -9.07 -9.29 -8.33
C ILE A 210 -9.88 -9.75 -7.10
N ARG A 211 -9.50 -9.30 -5.90
CA ARG A 211 -10.01 -9.85 -4.66
C ARG A 211 -11.35 -9.27 -4.21
N THR A 212 -11.57 -8.00 -4.46
CA THR A 212 -12.76 -7.27 -4.01
C THR A 212 -13.36 -6.45 -5.15
N ASN A 213 -14.63 -6.12 -5.00
CA ASN A 213 -15.21 -5.09 -5.83
C ASN A 213 -14.55 -3.74 -5.53
N PHE A 214 -14.39 -2.93 -6.55
CA PHE A 214 -13.86 -1.57 -6.45
C PHE A 214 -14.67 -0.61 -7.31
N ASP A 215 -14.74 0.61 -6.87
CA ASP A 215 -15.38 1.75 -7.52
C ASP A 215 -14.49 3.00 -7.35
N PRO A 216 -14.76 4.11 -8.05
CA PRO A 216 -13.93 5.31 -7.98
C PRO A 216 -13.82 5.94 -6.58
N ALA A 217 -14.80 5.73 -5.70
CA ALA A 217 -14.90 6.37 -4.40
C ALA A 217 -14.28 5.56 -3.24
N ILE A 218 -13.82 4.32 -3.49
CA ILE A 218 -13.32 3.43 -2.42
C ILE A 218 -11.93 3.81 -1.89
N GLY A 219 -11.22 4.72 -2.58
CA GLY A 219 -9.83 5.11 -2.27
C GLY A 219 -9.60 5.53 -0.82
N PRO A 220 -10.37 6.47 -0.25
CA PRO A 220 -10.20 6.90 1.13
C PRO A 220 -10.28 5.76 2.15
N ALA A 221 -11.18 4.79 1.97
CA ALA A 221 -11.28 3.62 2.84
C ALA A 221 -10.00 2.74 2.76
N ARG A 222 -9.40 2.61 1.57
CA ARG A 222 -8.13 1.86 1.39
C ARG A 222 -6.95 2.60 2.00
N LEU A 223 -6.96 3.92 1.94
CA LEU A 223 -5.97 4.76 2.62
C LEU A 223 -5.97 4.53 4.13
N ILE A 224 -7.15 4.47 4.77
CA ILE A 224 -7.28 4.24 6.21
C ILE A 224 -6.60 2.92 6.60
N PHE A 225 -6.85 1.81 5.90
CA PHE A 225 -6.21 0.52 6.20
C PHE A 225 -4.69 0.58 6.03
N GLY A 226 -4.20 1.31 5.01
CA GLY A 226 -2.77 1.57 4.84
C GLY A 226 -2.17 2.35 6.01
N PHE A 227 -2.84 3.41 6.45
CA PHE A 227 -2.41 4.21 7.60
C PHE A 227 -2.41 3.41 8.90
N GLU A 228 -3.47 2.68 9.20
CA GLU A 228 -3.54 1.84 10.39
C GLU A 228 -2.40 0.84 10.42
N ALA A 229 -2.15 0.13 9.31
CA ALA A 229 -1.07 -0.84 9.23
C ALA A 229 0.32 -0.19 9.42
N VAL A 230 0.56 1.01 8.84
CA VAL A 230 1.83 1.73 9.02
C VAL A 230 2.00 2.21 10.46
N ILE A 231 0.95 2.76 11.09
CA ILE A 231 1.02 3.28 12.46
C ILE A 231 1.17 2.12 13.46
N ILE A 232 0.41 1.04 13.32
CA ILE A 232 0.57 -0.17 14.12
C ILE A 232 2.01 -0.69 14.02
N GLY A 233 2.52 -0.75 12.79
CA GLY A 233 3.86 -1.26 12.52
C GLY A 233 4.99 -0.34 12.98
N GLY A 234 4.76 0.96 12.94
CA GLY A 234 5.75 2.02 13.15
C GLY A 234 6.17 2.68 11.84
N LEU A 235 6.02 4.00 11.78
CA LEU A 235 6.29 4.82 10.60
C LEU A 235 7.73 4.66 10.11
N GLY A 236 7.90 4.33 8.82
CA GLY A 236 9.21 4.14 8.18
C GLY A 236 9.87 2.78 8.44
N SER A 237 9.21 1.86 9.15
CA SER A 237 9.68 0.49 9.38
C SER A 237 9.04 -0.47 8.39
N MET A 238 9.82 -1.04 7.44
CA MET A 238 9.28 -1.92 6.39
C MET A 238 8.71 -3.23 6.97
N TRP A 239 9.46 -3.89 7.84
CA TRP A 239 8.98 -5.11 8.53
C TRP A 239 7.88 -4.82 9.54
N GLY A 240 7.95 -3.65 10.20
CA GLY A 240 6.87 -3.17 11.05
C GLY A 240 5.57 -3.03 10.28
N THR A 241 5.63 -2.46 9.08
CA THR A 241 4.46 -2.31 8.19
C THR A 241 3.83 -3.66 7.82
N LEU A 242 4.63 -4.69 7.55
CA LEU A 242 4.11 -6.04 7.32
C LEU A 242 3.43 -6.61 8.57
N ALA A 243 4.08 -6.49 9.73
CA ALA A 243 3.51 -6.92 11.00
C ALA A 243 2.20 -6.16 11.33
N GLY A 244 2.17 -4.84 11.10
CA GLY A 244 0.98 -4.00 11.29
C GLY A 244 -0.18 -4.44 10.40
N GLY A 245 0.09 -4.72 9.12
CA GLY A 245 -0.91 -5.27 8.21
C GLY A 245 -1.46 -6.62 8.66
N ILE A 246 -0.59 -7.53 9.14
CA ILE A 246 -0.97 -8.84 9.67
C ILE A 246 -1.85 -8.67 10.93
N ILE A 247 -1.45 -7.81 11.87
CA ILE A 247 -2.22 -7.55 13.09
C ILE A 247 -3.61 -7.00 12.73
N LEU A 248 -3.67 -6.02 11.84
CA LEU A 248 -4.93 -5.45 11.37
C LEU A 248 -5.82 -6.51 10.72
N GLY A 249 -5.25 -7.34 9.83
CA GLY A 249 -5.99 -8.41 9.16
C GLY A 249 -6.52 -9.48 10.13
N ILE A 250 -5.72 -9.89 11.12
CA ILE A 250 -6.16 -10.83 12.17
C ILE A 250 -7.27 -10.22 12.99
N SER A 251 -7.14 -8.96 13.42
CA SER A 251 -8.14 -8.25 14.22
C SER A 251 -9.49 -8.20 13.50
N GLN A 252 -9.47 -7.85 12.22
CA GLN A 252 -10.67 -7.81 11.38
C GLN A 252 -11.27 -9.21 11.16
N ALA A 253 -10.46 -10.24 10.96
CA ALA A 253 -10.95 -11.61 10.80
C ALA A 253 -11.58 -12.15 12.07
N ILE A 254 -11.01 -11.85 13.24
CA ILE A 254 -11.59 -12.21 14.54
C ILE A 254 -12.91 -11.44 14.74
N GLY A 255 -12.95 -10.15 14.48
CA GLY A 255 -14.18 -9.35 14.55
C GLY A 255 -15.30 -9.91 13.68
N ALA A 256 -14.99 -10.22 12.42
CA ALA A 256 -15.94 -10.81 11.48
C ALA A 256 -16.45 -12.20 11.90
N GLN A 257 -15.63 -12.98 12.64
CA GLN A 257 -16.01 -14.29 13.16
C GLN A 257 -17.01 -14.18 14.31
N ILE A 258 -16.93 -13.12 15.12
CA ILE A 258 -17.87 -12.86 16.22
C ILE A 258 -19.18 -12.33 15.63
N ASP A 259 -19.10 -11.28 14.83
CA ASP A 259 -20.22 -10.70 14.10
C ASP A 259 -19.69 -10.02 12.83
N PRO A 260 -20.29 -10.25 11.63
CA PRO A 260 -19.83 -9.62 10.38
C PRO A 260 -19.78 -8.09 10.44
N GLY A 261 -20.65 -7.44 11.22
CA GLY A 261 -20.66 -5.99 11.41
C GLY A 261 -19.48 -5.49 12.25
N TRP A 262 -18.78 -6.34 12.98
CA TRP A 262 -17.66 -5.99 13.84
C TRP A 262 -16.30 -6.07 13.11
N GLN A 263 -16.29 -6.51 11.87
CA GLN A 263 -15.04 -6.65 11.10
C GLN A 263 -14.19 -5.37 11.13
N LEU A 264 -14.74 -4.26 10.67
CA LEU A 264 -14.01 -2.99 10.61
C LEU A 264 -13.76 -2.43 12.00
N LEU A 265 -14.76 -2.49 12.87
CA LEU A 265 -14.69 -1.98 14.24
C LEU A 265 -13.54 -2.63 15.02
N ALA A 266 -13.36 -3.95 14.93
CA ALA A 266 -12.28 -4.66 15.61
C ALA A 266 -10.89 -4.18 15.15
N GLY A 267 -10.72 -3.93 13.86
CA GLY A 267 -9.48 -3.35 13.32
C GLY A 267 -9.19 -1.97 13.90
N HIS A 268 -10.18 -1.08 13.89
CA HIS A 268 -10.05 0.28 14.41
C HIS A 268 -9.80 0.30 15.94
N ILE A 269 -10.46 -0.58 16.71
CA ILE A 269 -10.22 -0.69 18.16
C ILE A 269 -8.79 -1.12 18.45
N VAL A 270 -8.27 -2.14 17.75
CA VAL A 270 -6.89 -2.61 17.95
C VAL A 270 -5.90 -1.52 17.55
N PHE A 271 -6.15 -0.82 16.43
CA PHE A 271 -5.34 0.33 16.02
C PHE A 271 -5.29 1.41 17.11
N LEU A 272 -6.45 1.85 17.62
CA LEU A 272 -6.53 2.87 18.66
C LEU A 272 -5.89 2.42 19.98
N ALA A 273 -6.07 1.15 20.36
CA ALA A 273 -5.44 0.59 21.55
C ALA A 273 -3.90 0.61 21.44
N ILE A 274 -3.36 0.21 20.28
CA ILE A 274 -1.90 0.25 20.05
C ILE A 274 -1.41 1.70 20.05
N LEU A 275 -2.11 2.61 19.39
CA LEU A 275 -1.74 4.03 19.35
C LEU A 275 -1.74 4.67 20.75
N ALA A 276 -2.71 4.32 21.60
CA ALA A 276 -2.79 4.82 22.97
C ALA A 276 -1.65 4.30 23.88
N VAL A 277 -1.21 3.05 23.68
CA VAL A 277 -0.16 2.41 24.50
C VAL A 277 1.23 2.67 23.94
N ARG A 278 1.37 2.66 22.60
CA ARG A 278 2.64 2.86 21.87
C ARG A 278 2.45 3.77 20.67
N PRO A 279 2.47 5.09 20.85
CA PRO A 279 2.22 6.06 19.77
C PRO A 279 3.27 6.01 18.63
N GLN A 280 4.45 5.43 18.88
CA GLN A 280 5.49 5.23 17.86
C GLN A 280 5.32 3.94 17.06
N GLY A 281 4.26 3.15 17.35
CA GLY A 281 4.06 1.82 16.78
C GLY A 281 4.85 0.73 17.50
N LEU A 282 4.66 -0.52 17.03
CA LEU A 282 5.27 -1.70 17.68
C LEU A 282 6.76 -1.88 17.32
N PHE A 283 7.16 -1.44 16.12
CA PHE A 283 8.52 -1.57 15.58
C PHE A 283 9.03 -0.23 15.04
N PRO A 284 9.19 0.81 15.91
CA PRO A 284 9.63 2.11 15.44
C PRO A 284 11.01 2.01 14.80
N LYS A 285 11.26 2.81 13.75
CA LYS A 285 12.60 2.97 13.20
C LYS A 285 13.49 3.52 14.31
N VAL A 286 14.51 2.76 14.71
CA VAL A 286 15.50 3.25 15.67
C VAL A 286 16.24 4.41 14.99
N SER A 287 16.01 5.64 15.48
CA SER A 287 16.83 6.78 15.14
C SER A 287 18.19 6.56 15.79
N GLY A 288 19.17 6.10 14.98
CA GLY A 288 20.57 6.05 15.39
C GLY A 288 21.19 7.42 15.32
#